data_f2fec94034b7c1785e9b939c87d9a789
#
_entry.id   f2fec94034b7c1785e9b939c87d9a789
#
_cell.length_a   1.000
_cell.length_b   1.000
_cell.length_c   1.000
_cell.angle_alpha   90.00
_cell.angle_beta   90.00
_cell.angle_gamma   90.00
#
_symmetry.space_group_name_H-M   'P 1'
#
loop_
_entity.id
_entity.type
_entity.pdbx_description
1 polymer ?
#
loop_
_entity_poly.entity_id
_entity_poly.type
_entity_poly.pdbx_seq_one_letter_code
_entity_poly.pdbx_strand_id
1 'polypeptide(L)'
;MGNNPQKTQQFRQGINEISSTQKEAFGTLRVTQDGRKFRYARATAAAMEAGIACQVAVPTANHFNRSAVTTAIGSIQVDVAVGATAVTANQYDGGYLQINAGTSGTIGRQYLISSHTVSAAGSETITVNLAEPLATALVATTDKLSLVPSPYNGVSVGAVAKTIAGVCPVYVTASYYFWVQTGGVANAMIANATTTGTVLVAGASGTLAIFLVDYLQGVVGSAIGVGVTNECKAANLTLD
;
A
#
# COMPACT_ATOMS: atom_id res chain seq x y z
N MET A 1 -31.83 1.07 -29.04
CA MET A 1 -31.19 0.95 -27.73
C MET A 1 -29.76 0.46 -27.98
N GLY A 2 -28.79 1.36 -27.89
CA GLY A 2 -27.38 1.02 -28.17
C GLY A 2 -26.81 0.19 -27.04
N ASN A 3 -26.44 -1.05 -27.33
CA ASN A 3 -25.63 -1.87 -26.45
C ASN A 3 -24.27 -1.20 -26.33
N ASN A 4 -24.03 -0.50 -25.23
CA ASN A 4 -22.70 0.02 -24.92
C ASN A 4 -21.88 -1.18 -24.39
N PRO A 5 -20.91 -1.73 -25.16
CA PRO A 5 -20.10 -2.83 -24.66
C PRO A 5 -19.28 -2.27 -23.51
N GLN A 6 -19.58 -2.69 -22.29
CA GLN A 6 -18.73 -2.43 -21.16
C GLN A 6 -17.32 -2.92 -21.53
N LYS A 7 -16.36 -2.02 -21.68
CA LYS A 7 -14.97 -2.38 -21.88
C LYS A 7 -14.55 -3.21 -20.65
N THR A 8 -14.51 -4.51 -20.81
CA THR A 8 -13.95 -5.41 -19.79
C THR A 8 -12.48 -5.02 -19.65
N GLN A 9 -12.11 -4.48 -18.52
CA GLN A 9 -10.72 -4.16 -18.25
C GLN A 9 -9.92 -5.46 -18.29
N GLN A 10 -9.01 -5.57 -19.26
CA GLN A 10 -8.13 -6.74 -19.37
C GLN A 10 -6.90 -6.51 -18.49
N PHE A 11 -6.68 -7.41 -17.55
CA PHE A 11 -5.49 -7.42 -16.70
C PHE A 11 -4.43 -8.35 -17.32
N ARG A 12 -3.17 -7.92 -17.24
CA ARG A 12 -2.02 -8.64 -17.80
C ARG A 12 -1.51 -9.75 -16.91
N GLN A 13 -2.03 -9.87 -15.69
CA GLN A 13 -1.65 -10.87 -14.69
C GLN A 13 -2.90 -11.46 -14.05
N GLY A 14 -2.95 -12.78 -13.92
CA GLY A 14 -4.02 -13.49 -13.20
C GLY A 14 -3.97 -13.25 -11.70
N ILE A 15 -5.12 -13.41 -11.00
CA ILE A 15 -5.19 -13.21 -9.54
C ILE A 15 -4.38 -14.24 -8.74
N ASN A 16 -4.09 -15.40 -9.34
CA ASN A 16 -3.30 -16.48 -8.74
C ASN A 16 -1.88 -16.56 -9.31
N GLU A 17 -1.42 -15.50 -9.98
CA GLU A 17 -0.11 -15.44 -10.60
C GLU A 17 0.79 -14.44 -9.87
N ILE A 18 2.10 -14.72 -9.87
CA ILE A 18 3.14 -13.80 -9.45
C ILE A 18 4.03 -13.45 -10.64
N SER A 19 4.65 -12.28 -10.62
CA SER A 19 5.54 -11.81 -11.69
C SER A 19 6.77 -11.12 -11.14
N SER A 20 7.93 -11.36 -11.74
CA SER A 20 9.16 -10.62 -11.44
C SER A 20 9.18 -9.20 -12.03
N THR A 21 8.25 -8.91 -12.96
CA THR A 21 8.10 -7.59 -13.60
C THR A 21 6.72 -7.01 -13.35
N GLN A 22 6.67 -5.70 -13.18
CA GLN A 22 5.41 -4.98 -12.99
C GLN A 22 4.51 -5.10 -14.24
N LYS A 23 3.25 -5.48 -14.03
CA LYS A 23 2.24 -5.61 -15.10
C LYS A 23 1.17 -4.54 -15.03
N GLU A 24 0.84 -4.07 -13.82
CA GLU A 24 -0.19 -3.06 -13.56
C GLU A 24 0.38 -1.95 -12.65
N ALA A 25 -0.28 -0.82 -12.56
CA ALA A 25 0.06 0.21 -11.59
C ALA A 25 -0.27 -0.25 -10.16
N PHE A 26 0.54 0.17 -9.18
CA PHE A 26 0.27 -0.14 -7.78
C PHE A 26 -1.12 0.36 -7.35
N GLY A 27 -1.81 -0.45 -6.58
CA GLY A 27 -3.15 -0.15 -6.10
C GLY A 27 -4.27 -0.28 -7.16
N THR A 28 -3.96 -0.68 -8.40
CA THR A 28 -5.01 -0.96 -9.42
C THR A 28 -6.05 -1.91 -8.84
N LEU A 29 -7.30 -1.50 -8.87
CA LEU A 29 -8.44 -2.30 -8.39
C LEU A 29 -8.87 -3.31 -9.46
N ARG A 30 -9.04 -4.55 -9.04
CA ARG A 30 -9.67 -5.62 -9.81
C ARG A 30 -10.82 -6.22 -9.03
N VAL A 31 -11.98 -6.29 -9.63
CA VAL A 31 -13.18 -6.93 -9.05
C VAL A 31 -13.52 -8.16 -9.89
N THR A 32 -13.73 -9.29 -9.24
CA THR A 32 -14.15 -10.54 -9.86
C THR A 32 -15.68 -10.65 -9.89
N GLN A 33 -16.22 -11.56 -10.69
CA GLN A 33 -17.69 -11.75 -10.84
C GLN A 33 -18.37 -12.16 -9.53
N ASP A 34 -17.64 -12.84 -8.64
CA ASP A 34 -18.10 -13.23 -7.29
C ASP A 34 -17.97 -12.11 -6.24
N GLY A 35 -17.59 -10.90 -6.67
CA GLY A 35 -17.51 -9.71 -5.81
C GLY A 35 -16.22 -9.58 -5.01
N ARG A 36 -15.25 -10.50 -5.15
CA ARG A 36 -13.94 -10.34 -4.50
C ARG A 36 -13.19 -9.17 -5.11
N LYS A 37 -12.49 -8.42 -4.26
CA LYS A 37 -11.69 -7.24 -4.64
C LYS A 37 -10.22 -7.50 -4.39
N PHE A 38 -9.40 -7.05 -5.33
CA PHE A 38 -7.94 -7.20 -5.31
C PHE A 38 -7.26 -5.88 -5.65
N ARG A 39 -6.09 -5.64 -5.04
CA ARG A 39 -5.22 -4.52 -5.37
C ARG A 39 -3.87 -5.04 -5.86
N TYR A 40 -3.31 -4.40 -6.90
CA TYR A 40 -2.01 -4.80 -7.41
C TYR A 40 -0.90 -4.32 -6.49
N ALA A 41 0.00 -5.24 -6.09
CA ALA A 41 1.01 -4.99 -5.08
C ALA A 41 2.36 -5.61 -5.45
N ARG A 42 3.41 -5.19 -4.74
CA ARG A 42 4.75 -5.76 -4.78
C ARG A 42 5.18 -6.16 -3.37
N ALA A 43 5.73 -7.35 -3.23
CA ALA A 43 6.33 -7.82 -1.98
C ALA A 43 7.66 -7.09 -1.69
N THR A 44 8.00 -6.98 -0.41
CA THR A 44 9.37 -6.62 0.03
C THR A 44 10.38 -7.69 -0.36
N ALA A 45 11.64 -7.55 0.10
CA ALA A 45 12.69 -8.56 -0.07
C ALA A 45 12.48 -9.86 0.74
N ALA A 46 11.28 -10.05 1.31
CA ALA A 46 10.87 -11.27 2.01
C ALA A 46 9.71 -11.95 1.27
N ALA A 47 9.76 -13.27 1.20
CA ALA A 47 8.66 -14.07 0.67
C ALA A 47 7.47 -14.09 1.65
N MET A 48 6.27 -14.37 1.14
CA MET A 48 5.04 -14.45 1.93
C MET A 48 4.25 -15.69 1.56
N GLU A 49 3.70 -16.36 2.55
CA GLU A 49 2.86 -17.54 2.37
C GLU A 49 1.45 -17.18 1.88
N ALA A 50 0.78 -18.13 1.25
CA ALA A 50 -0.64 -18.01 0.92
C ALA A 50 -1.48 -17.95 2.21
N GLY A 51 -2.56 -17.18 2.16
CA GLY A 51 -3.49 -17.03 3.29
C GLY A 51 -3.06 -16.03 4.37
N ILE A 52 -1.82 -15.53 4.36
CA ILE A 52 -1.39 -14.55 5.37
C ILE A 52 -1.88 -13.14 5.03
N ALA A 53 -2.17 -12.36 6.07
CA ALA A 53 -2.42 -10.93 5.95
C ALA A 53 -1.11 -10.19 5.71
N CYS A 54 -1.16 -9.23 4.81
CA CYS A 54 -0.02 -8.38 4.44
C CYS A 54 -0.25 -6.97 4.96
N GLN A 55 0.77 -6.38 5.59
CA GLN A 55 0.73 -4.96 5.97
C GLN A 55 1.18 -4.07 4.81
N VAL A 56 0.72 -2.82 4.82
CA VAL A 56 1.15 -1.79 3.86
C VAL A 56 2.65 -1.53 3.95
N ALA A 57 3.21 -0.95 2.89
CA ALA A 57 4.60 -0.48 2.90
C ALA A 57 4.87 0.44 4.09
N VAL A 58 5.98 0.19 4.79
CA VAL A 58 6.36 0.97 5.98
C VAL A 58 7.05 2.26 5.54
N PRO A 59 6.55 3.43 5.97
CA PRO A 59 7.18 4.70 5.66
C PRO A 59 8.56 4.84 6.33
N THR A 60 9.48 5.54 5.67
CA THR A 60 10.82 5.86 6.21
C THR A 60 10.78 7.18 6.97
N ALA A 61 11.02 7.14 8.28
CA ALA A 61 10.91 8.33 9.16
C ALA A 61 11.75 9.52 8.69
N ASN A 62 12.98 9.28 8.21
CA ASN A 62 13.88 10.35 7.72
C ASN A 62 13.43 11.01 6.42
N HIS A 63 12.39 10.51 5.75
CA HIS A 63 11.82 11.08 4.53
C HIS A 63 10.54 11.88 4.79
N PHE A 64 10.20 12.08 6.07
CA PHE A 64 9.06 12.90 6.50
C PHE A 64 9.52 14.29 6.95
N ASN A 65 8.63 15.26 6.77
CA ASN A 65 8.77 16.63 7.23
C ASN A 65 10.09 17.30 6.77
N ARG A 66 10.46 17.05 5.53
CA ARG A 66 11.68 17.57 4.89
C ARG A 66 11.43 18.99 4.37
N SER A 67 12.46 19.85 4.42
CA SER A 67 12.37 21.17 3.81
C SER A 67 12.19 21.05 2.30
N ALA A 68 11.23 21.80 1.77
CA ALA A 68 11.07 21.93 0.32
C ALA A 68 12.28 22.63 -0.30
N VAL A 69 12.53 22.37 -1.57
CA VAL A 69 13.32 23.26 -2.43
C VAL A 69 12.35 24.19 -3.14
N THR A 70 12.69 25.45 -3.31
CA THR A 70 11.82 26.42 -3.99
C THR A 70 11.51 25.91 -5.41
N THR A 71 10.22 25.71 -5.68
CA THR A 71 9.73 25.16 -6.93
C THR A 71 8.55 25.97 -7.44
N ALA A 72 8.57 26.32 -8.71
CA ALA A 72 7.51 27.13 -9.32
C ALA A 72 6.18 26.36 -9.43
N ILE A 73 5.08 27.10 -9.37
CA ILE A 73 3.75 26.58 -9.76
C ILE A 73 3.79 26.00 -11.17
N GLY A 74 3.09 24.90 -11.41
CA GLY A 74 3.05 24.23 -12.71
C GLY A 74 4.22 23.26 -12.95
N SER A 75 5.21 23.19 -12.06
CA SER A 75 6.29 22.20 -12.16
C SER A 75 5.76 20.78 -11.94
N ILE A 76 6.26 19.83 -12.72
CA ILE A 76 6.07 18.38 -12.54
C ILE A 76 7.30 17.72 -11.90
N GLN A 77 8.33 18.49 -11.58
CA GLN A 77 9.53 18.03 -10.88
C GLN A 77 9.72 18.82 -9.59
N VAL A 78 10.01 18.12 -8.51
CA VAL A 78 10.24 18.70 -7.19
C VAL A 78 11.50 18.07 -6.62
N ASP A 79 12.44 18.91 -6.20
CA ASP A 79 13.62 18.48 -5.48
C ASP A 79 13.30 18.38 -3.97
N VAL A 80 13.68 17.26 -3.39
CA VAL A 80 13.45 16.96 -1.96
C VAL A 80 14.77 16.59 -1.31
N ALA A 81 15.18 17.37 -0.32
CA ALA A 81 16.32 17.04 0.53
C ALA A 81 15.92 15.93 1.50
N VAL A 82 16.30 14.68 1.21
CA VAL A 82 16.04 13.53 2.07
C VAL A 82 16.96 13.54 3.30
N GLY A 83 16.56 12.81 4.38
CA GLY A 83 17.37 12.70 5.59
C GLY A 83 18.50 11.67 5.46
N ALA A 84 18.97 11.17 6.59
CA ALA A 84 20.13 10.27 6.66
C ALA A 84 19.93 8.89 6.02
N THR A 85 18.71 8.52 5.65
CA THR A 85 18.40 7.22 5.04
C THR A 85 18.39 7.34 3.52
N ALA A 86 19.04 6.40 2.83
CA ALA A 86 19.07 6.31 1.38
C ALA A 86 17.66 6.15 0.78
N VAL A 87 17.47 6.65 -0.42
CA VAL A 87 16.28 6.38 -1.26
C VAL A 87 16.66 5.35 -2.31
N THR A 88 16.04 4.18 -2.24
CA THR A 88 16.27 3.10 -3.18
C THR A 88 15.45 3.26 -4.45
N ALA A 89 15.86 2.57 -5.53
CA ALA A 89 15.13 2.62 -6.80
C ALA A 89 13.66 2.19 -6.62
N ASN A 90 12.76 2.95 -7.24
CA ASN A 90 11.31 2.71 -7.27
C ASN A 90 10.63 2.68 -5.89
N GLN A 91 11.28 3.18 -4.83
CA GLN A 91 10.76 3.15 -3.46
C GLN A 91 9.44 3.92 -3.33
N TYR A 92 9.32 5.04 -4.01
CA TYR A 92 8.16 5.95 -3.97
C TYR A 92 7.33 5.94 -5.24
N ASP A 93 7.61 5.06 -6.20
CA ASP A 93 6.81 4.96 -7.41
C ASP A 93 5.37 4.57 -7.07
N GLY A 94 4.39 5.34 -7.58
CA GLY A 94 2.98 5.21 -7.22
C GLY A 94 2.66 5.62 -5.79
N GLY A 95 3.61 6.21 -5.07
CA GLY A 95 3.44 6.83 -3.76
C GLY A 95 3.05 8.30 -3.88
N TYR A 96 3.23 9.04 -2.79
CA TYR A 96 2.75 10.42 -2.70
C TYR A 96 3.80 11.37 -2.15
N LEU A 97 3.86 12.57 -2.75
CA LEU A 97 4.47 13.74 -2.17
C LEU A 97 3.38 14.51 -1.41
N GLN A 98 3.51 14.64 -0.10
CA GLN A 98 2.57 15.37 0.74
C GLN A 98 3.20 16.65 1.27
N ILE A 99 2.43 17.73 1.33
CA ILE A 99 2.84 19.01 1.94
C ILE A 99 2.25 19.09 3.35
N ASN A 100 3.12 18.93 4.36
CA ASN A 100 2.72 18.79 5.76
C ASN A 100 2.60 20.13 6.48
N ALA A 101 3.47 21.09 6.14
CA ALA A 101 3.48 22.43 6.68
C ALA A 101 3.88 23.42 5.60
N GLY A 102 3.52 24.68 5.76
CA GLY A 102 3.84 25.72 4.79
C GLY A 102 2.88 26.91 4.85
N THR A 103 2.82 27.65 3.77
CA THR A 103 1.90 28.78 3.63
C THR A 103 0.47 28.33 3.34
N SER A 104 -0.50 29.22 3.64
CA SER A 104 -1.91 28.99 3.28
C SER A 104 -2.05 28.68 1.79
N GLY A 105 -2.75 27.60 1.47
CA GLY A 105 -2.96 27.10 0.10
C GLY A 105 -1.98 26.04 -0.36
N THR A 106 -0.83 25.81 0.32
CA THR A 106 0.07 24.67 0.08
C THR A 106 -0.22 23.48 0.98
N ILE A 107 -0.47 23.73 2.26
CA ILE A 107 -0.69 22.71 3.30
C ILE A 107 -1.83 21.75 2.93
N GLY A 108 -1.61 20.46 3.14
CA GLY A 108 -2.59 19.40 2.93
C GLY A 108 -2.70 18.92 1.48
N ARG A 109 -1.93 19.51 0.56
CA ARG A 109 -1.89 19.00 -0.81
C ARG A 109 -1.08 17.72 -0.90
N GLN A 110 -1.49 16.87 -1.85
CA GLN A 110 -0.87 15.59 -2.13
C GLN A 110 -0.77 15.41 -3.64
N TYR A 111 0.37 14.92 -4.08
CA TYR A 111 0.65 14.67 -5.49
C TYR A 111 1.14 13.23 -5.69
N LEU A 112 0.63 12.55 -6.70
CA LEU A 112 1.07 11.22 -7.06
C LEU A 112 2.50 11.27 -7.64
N ILE A 113 3.39 10.42 -7.15
CA ILE A 113 4.76 10.27 -7.65
C ILE A 113 4.76 9.28 -8.80
N SER A 114 5.23 9.71 -9.96
CA SER A 114 5.40 8.85 -11.13
C SER A 114 6.76 8.14 -11.15
N SER A 115 7.80 8.82 -10.68
CA SER A 115 9.17 8.28 -10.54
C SER A 115 10.03 9.20 -9.69
N HIS A 116 11.22 8.75 -9.31
CA HIS A 116 12.19 9.58 -8.59
C HIS A 116 13.63 9.11 -8.84
N THR A 117 14.60 9.97 -8.54
CA THR A 117 16.01 9.58 -8.50
C THR A 117 16.33 8.85 -7.19
N VAL A 118 17.45 8.13 -7.16
CA VAL A 118 17.96 7.46 -5.96
C VAL A 118 18.94 8.36 -5.20
N SER A 119 19.13 8.07 -3.89
CA SER A 119 20.23 8.64 -3.12
C SER A 119 21.01 7.54 -2.41
N ALA A 120 22.32 7.69 -2.30
CA ALA A 120 23.18 6.68 -1.68
C ALA A 120 23.06 6.63 -0.15
N ALA A 121 23.07 7.76 0.51
CA ALA A 121 22.78 7.97 1.95
C ALA A 121 23.07 9.44 2.33
N GLY A 122 22.50 9.89 3.45
CA GLY A 122 23.01 11.08 4.14
C GLY A 122 22.72 12.43 3.49
N SER A 123 21.48 12.91 3.61
CA SER A 123 21.12 14.31 3.31
C SER A 123 21.28 14.76 1.86
N GLU A 124 21.22 13.85 0.92
CA GLU A 124 21.21 14.16 -0.51
C GLU A 124 19.85 14.71 -0.95
N THR A 125 19.85 15.38 -2.08
CA THR A 125 18.62 15.83 -2.74
C THR A 125 18.26 14.82 -3.83
N ILE A 126 17.00 14.40 -3.85
CA ILE A 126 16.42 13.61 -4.92
C ILE A 126 15.45 14.46 -5.74
N THR A 127 15.33 14.18 -7.02
CA THR A 127 14.29 14.75 -7.87
C THR A 127 13.11 13.78 -7.93
N VAL A 128 11.94 14.27 -7.57
CA VAL A 128 10.67 13.55 -7.62
C VAL A 128 9.87 14.05 -8.83
N ASN A 129 9.47 13.15 -9.70
CA ASN A 129 8.60 13.43 -10.84
C ASN A 129 7.14 13.16 -10.43
N LEU A 130 6.29 14.15 -10.63
CA LEU A 130 4.87 14.09 -10.30
C LEU A 130 4.03 13.68 -11.52
N ALA A 131 2.93 13.00 -11.28
CA ALA A 131 1.97 12.67 -12.33
C ALA A 131 1.13 13.87 -12.77
N GLU A 132 1.07 14.91 -11.95
CA GLU A 132 0.32 16.15 -12.16
C GLU A 132 1.14 17.35 -11.72
N PRO A 133 0.94 18.53 -12.34
CA PRO A 133 1.72 19.71 -12.01
C PRO A 133 1.36 20.28 -10.63
N LEU A 134 2.33 20.93 -9.99
CA LEU A 134 2.10 21.67 -8.75
C LEU A 134 1.03 22.75 -8.95
N ALA A 135 0.00 22.72 -8.14
CA ALA A 135 -1.08 23.71 -8.14
C ALA A 135 -0.71 25.02 -7.38
N THR A 136 0.39 25.01 -6.63
CA THR A 136 0.96 26.16 -5.91
C THR A 136 2.48 26.06 -5.89
N ALA A 137 3.17 27.18 -5.87
CA ALA A 137 4.63 27.21 -5.71
C ALA A 137 5.03 26.71 -4.32
N LEU A 138 6.19 26.07 -4.22
CA LEU A 138 6.81 25.66 -2.97
C LEU A 138 7.88 26.66 -2.54
N VAL A 139 7.97 26.95 -1.25
CA VAL A 139 8.92 27.89 -0.65
C VAL A 139 9.82 27.14 0.34
N ALA A 140 11.14 27.12 0.06
CA ALA A 140 12.12 26.32 0.78
C ALA A 140 12.17 26.58 2.31
N THR A 141 11.90 27.80 2.75
CA THR A 141 12.00 28.18 4.17
C THR A 141 10.77 27.80 4.98
N THR A 142 9.62 27.65 4.35
CA THR A 142 8.32 27.48 5.02
C THR A 142 7.68 26.14 4.78
N ASP A 143 7.78 25.62 3.55
CA ASP A 143 7.06 24.41 3.18
C ASP A 143 7.83 23.15 3.58
N LYS A 144 7.13 22.18 4.14
CA LYS A 144 7.65 20.88 4.56
C LYS A 144 6.94 19.77 3.78
N LEU A 145 7.74 18.86 3.26
CA LEU A 145 7.33 17.77 2.41
C LEU A 145 7.54 16.42 3.10
N SER A 146 6.68 15.45 2.79
CA SER A 146 6.86 14.06 3.16
C SER A 146 6.73 13.17 1.93
N LEU A 147 7.62 12.18 1.83
CA LEU A 147 7.54 11.11 0.85
C LEU A 147 6.84 9.92 1.49
N VAL A 148 5.67 9.59 0.97
CA VAL A 148 4.84 8.49 1.45
C VAL A 148 4.86 7.38 0.39
N PRO A 149 5.32 6.16 0.70
CA PRO A 149 5.30 5.08 -0.27
C PRO A 149 3.87 4.70 -0.63
N SER A 150 3.67 4.14 -1.83
CA SER A 150 2.41 3.49 -2.15
C SER A 150 2.10 2.41 -1.11
N PRO A 151 0.89 2.32 -0.56
CA PRO A 151 0.51 1.25 0.37
C PRO A 151 0.78 -0.15 -0.19
N TYR A 152 0.81 -0.27 -1.51
CA TYR A 152 0.95 -1.52 -2.24
C TYR A 152 2.35 -1.77 -2.82
N ASN A 153 3.29 -0.84 -2.68
CA ASN A 153 4.67 -1.01 -3.14
C ASN A 153 5.60 -1.36 -1.97
N GLY A 154 5.85 -2.62 -1.76
CA GLY A 154 6.67 -3.13 -0.65
C GLY A 154 5.80 -3.61 0.53
N VAL A 155 4.71 -4.33 0.23
CA VAL A 155 3.93 -5.01 1.26
C VAL A 155 4.75 -6.14 1.89
N SER A 156 4.53 -6.37 3.17
CA SER A 156 5.25 -7.38 3.95
C SER A 156 4.28 -8.19 4.82
N VAL A 157 4.80 -9.22 5.47
CA VAL A 157 4.02 -10.00 6.43
C VAL A 157 3.39 -9.08 7.47
N GLY A 158 2.09 -9.22 7.68
CA GLY A 158 1.33 -8.42 8.62
C GLY A 158 1.80 -8.61 10.07
N ALA A 159 1.65 -7.58 10.88
CA ALA A 159 1.96 -7.61 12.29
C ALA A 159 0.86 -6.91 13.10
N VAL A 160 0.86 -7.17 14.41
CA VAL A 160 -0.06 -6.54 15.35
C VAL A 160 0.04 -5.01 15.28
N ALA A 161 -1.08 -4.32 15.35
CA ALA A 161 -1.18 -2.86 15.29
C ALA A 161 -0.58 -2.21 14.01
N LYS A 162 -0.59 -2.95 12.89
CA LYS A 162 -0.21 -2.43 11.58
C LYS A 162 -1.43 -2.33 10.66
N THR A 163 -1.39 -1.37 9.75
CA THR A 163 -2.40 -1.25 8.69
C THR A 163 -2.24 -2.41 7.71
N ILE A 164 -3.31 -3.17 7.51
CA ILE A 164 -3.32 -4.32 6.60
C ILE A 164 -3.66 -3.86 5.19
N ALA A 165 -2.84 -4.28 4.23
CA ALA A 165 -3.06 -4.06 2.80
C ALA A 165 -4.07 -5.07 2.20
N GLY A 166 -4.13 -6.27 2.75
CA GLY A 166 -5.00 -7.36 2.30
C GLY A 166 -4.46 -8.73 2.70
N VAL A 167 -4.99 -9.77 2.09
CA VAL A 167 -4.57 -11.17 2.28
C VAL A 167 -3.92 -11.69 1.01
N CYS A 168 -2.80 -12.41 1.12
CA CYS A 168 -2.11 -13.05 0.00
C CYS A 168 -2.91 -14.27 -0.47
N PRO A 169 -3.42 -14.30 -1.73
CA PRO A 169 -4.15 -15.46 -2.22
C PRO A 169 -3.23 -16.63 -2.63
N VAL A 170 -1.94 -16.35 -2.84
CA VAL A 170 -0.90 -17.29 -3.30
C VAL A 170 0.39 -17.09 -2.52
N TYR A 171 1.30 -18.07 -2.59
CA TYR A 171 2.70 -17.85 -2.16
C TYR A 171 3.34 -16.78 -3.04
N VAL A 172 3.99 -15.80 -2.42
CA VAL A 172 4.63 -14.69 -3.12
C VAL A 172 6.13 -14.71 -2.88
N THR A 173 6.91 -14.86 -3.96
CA THR A 173 8.37 -14.75 -3.93
C THR A 173 8.80 -13.33 -3.55
N ALA A 174 9.91 -13.19 -2.85
CA ALA A 174 10.51 -11.90 -2.49
C ALA A 174 10.63 -10.97 -3.70
N SER A 175 10.23 -9.72 -3.54
CA SER A 175 10.26 -8.64 -4.54
C SER A 175 9.35 -8.85 -5.77
N TYR A 176 8.51 -9.88 -5.79
CA TYR A 176 7.59 -10.15 -6.89
C TYR A 176 6.29 -9.36 -6.77
N TYR A 177 5.62 -9.17 -7.91
CA TYR A 177 4.33 -8.49 -8.05
C TYR A 177 3.20 -9.50 -8.03
N PHE A 178 2.10 -9.14 -7.39
CA PHE A 178 0.95 -10.02 -7.20
C PHE A 178 -0.33 -9.22 -6.92
N TRP A 179 -1.47 -9.90 -6.87
CA TRP A 179 -2.74 -9.34 -6.47
C TRP A 179 -3.02 -9.67 -5.00
N VAL A 180 -3.06 -8.67 -4.13
CA VAL A 180 -3.48 -8.82 -2.74
C VAL A 180 -4.99 -8.69 -2.65
N GLN A 181 -5.67 -9.61 -1.96
CA GLN A 181 -7.12 -9.56 -1.80
C GLN A 181 -7.51 -8.59 -0.67
N THR A 182 -8.41 -7.65 -0.97
CA THR A 182 -8.83 -6.58 -0.06
C THR A 182 -10.29 -6.67 0.33
N GLY A 183 -11.12 -7.38 -0.45
CA GLY A 183 -12.55 -7.48 -0.16
C GLY A 183 -13.16 -8.82 -0.56
N GLY A 184 -14.31 -9.13 0.04
CA GLY A 184 -15.06 -10.35 -0.18
C GLY A 184 -14.47 -11.57 0.52
N VAL A 185 -14.94 -12.76 0.15
CA VAL A 185 -14.55 -14.02 0.82
C VAL A 185 -13.12 -14.40 0.47
N ALA A 186 -12.27 -14.50 1.49
CA ALA A 186 -10.87 -14.91 1.41
C ALA A 186 -10.62 -16.14 2.28
N ASN A 187 -9.62 -16.96 1.88
CA ASN A 187 -9.08 -18.00 2.74
C ASN A 187 -7.89 -17.43 3.50
N ALA A 188 -8.08 -17.06 4.77
CA ALA A 188 -7.10 -16.33 5.57
C ALA A 188 -6.64 -17.15 6.79
N MET A 189 -5.35 -17.08 7.09
CA MET A 189 -4.75 -17.67 8.28
C MET A 189 -5.26 -16.96 9.53
N ILE A 190 -5.98 -17.66 10.40
CA ILE A 190 -6.56 -17.12 11.62
C ILE A 190 -5.89 -17.76 12.84
N ALA A 191 -5.32 -16.93 13.71
CA ALA A 191 -4.54 -17.38 14.87
C ALA A 191 -5.37 -18.06 15.96
N ASN A 192 -6.68 -17.80 16.02
CA ASN A 192 -7.55 -18.24 17.11
C ASN A 192 -8.66 -19.16 16.57
N ALA A 193 -9.22 -19.98 17.45
CA ALA A 193 -10.51 -20.61 17.18
C ALA A 193 -11.58 -19.51 17.03
N THR A 194 -12.40 -19.60 16.00
CA THR A 194 -13.45 -18.60 15.70
C THR A 194 -14.81 -19.24 15.55
N THR A 195 -15.84 -18.43 15.80
CA THR A 195 -17.22 -18.68 15.40
C THR A 195 -17.59 -17.73 14.27
N THR A 196 -18.64 -18.06 13.52
CA THR A 196 -19.17 -17.18 12.46
C THR A 196 -19.51 -15.80 13.01
N GLY A 197 -19.14 -14.75 12.29
CA GLY A 197 -19.38 -13.35 12.68
C GLY A 197 -18.31 -12.75 13.62
N THR A 198 -17.31 -13.53 14.07
CA THR A 198 -16.20 -12.99 14.88
C THR A 198 -15.46 -11.92 14.09
N VAL A 199 -15.29 -10.73 14.70
CA VAL A 199 -14.53 -9.61 14.13
C VAL A 199 -13.03 -9.95 14.13
N LEU A 200 -12.40 -9.72 12.99
CA LEU A 200 -10.99 -10.03 12.74
C LEU A 200 -10.16 -8.75 12.60
N VAL A 201 -8.99 -8.76 13.23
CA VAL A 201 -7.98 -7.70 13.22
C VAL A 201 -6.61 -8.25 12.84
N ALA A 202 -5.63 -7.38 12.66
CA ALA A 202 -4.24 -7.79 12.39
C ALA A 202 -3.66 -8.55 13.59
N GLY A 203 -3.18 -9.77 13.36
CA GLY A 203 -2.48 -10.60 14.33
C GLY A 203 -0.97 -10.64 14.08
N ALA A 204 -0.27 -11.46 14.84
CA ALA A 204 1.17 -11.66 14.68
C ALA A 204 1.47 -12.50 13.45
N SER A 205 2.64 -12.28 12.83
CA SER A 205 3.19 -13.12 11.76
C SER A 205 2.24 -13.34 10.57
N GLY A 206 1.48 -12.30 10.20
CA GLY A 206 0.53 -12.36 9.08
C GLY A 206 -0.76 -13.11 9.36
N THR A 207 -1.05 -13.50 10.60
CA THR A 207 -2.34 -14.06 10.96
C THR A 207 -3.39 -12.97 11.10
N LEU A 208 -4.66 -13.34 11.00
CA LEU A 208 -5.77 -12.55 11.53
C LEU A 208 -6.09 -13.06 12.94
N ALA A 209 -6.35 -12.16 13.86
CA ALA A 209 -6.71 -12.45 15.24
C ALA A 209 -8.13 -11.99 15.54
N ILE A 210 -8.76 -12.56 16.56
CA ILE A 210 -10.04 -12.07 17.04
C ILE A 210 -9.85 -10.69 17.70
N PHE A 211 -10.80 -9.79 17.47
CA PHE A 211 -10.80 -8.49 18.14
C PHE A 211 -11.05 -8.68 19.64
N LEU A 212 -10.14 -8.15 20.46
CA LEU A 212 -10.30 -8.05 21.90
C LEU A 212 -10.37 -6.57 22.29
N VAL A 213 -11.12 -6.24 23.33
CA VAL A 213 -11.48 -4.86 23.72
C VAL A 213 -10.25 -3.95 23.96
N ASP A 214 -9.10 -4.53 24.27
CA ASP A 214 -7.88 -3.79 24.59
C ASP A 214 -7.00 -3.47 23.36
N TYR A 215 -7.41 -3.84 22.17
CA TYR A 215 -6.63 -3.64 20.95
C TYR A 215 -7.17 -2.47 20.11
N LEU A 216 -6.42 -1.38 20.04
CA LEU A 216 -6.65 -0.28 19.09
C LEU A 216 -6.18 -0.69 17.68
N GLN A 217 -6.86 -1.66 17.08
CA GLN A 217 -6.51 -2.20 15.76
C GLN A 217 -7.64 -1.98 14.76
N GLY A 218 -7.27 -1.69 13.51
CA GLY A 218 -8.24 -1.61 12.42
C GLY A 218 -8.89 -2.97 12.15
N VAL A 219 -10.20 -2.98 11.96
CA VAL A 219 -10.94 -4.16 11.54
C VAL A 219 -10.53 -4.55 10.12
N VAL A 220 -10.21 -5.81 9.91
CA VAL A 220 -9.86 -6.38 8.60
C VAL A 220 -11.08 -7.05 7.97
N GLY A 221 -11.96 -7.60 8.78
CA GLY A 221 -13.15 -8.31 8.33
C GLY A 221 -13.82 -9.10 9.43
N SER A 222 -14.55 -10.14 9.04
CA SER A 222 -15.23 -11.07 9.95
C SER A 222 -15.04 -12.53 9.54
N ALA A 223 -15.00 -13.44 10.50
CA ALA A 223 -14.93 -14.88 10.24
C ALA A 223 -16.28 -15.40 9.68
N ILE A 224 -16.20 -16.16 8.59
CA ILE A 224 -17.35 -16.90 8.04
C ILE A 224 -17.27 -18.37 8.52
N GLY A 225 -16.06 -18.91 8.54
CA GLY A 225 -15.80 -20.30 8.90
C GLY A 225 -15.57 -20.48 10.40
N VAL A 226 -15.99 -21.64 10.91
CA VAL A 226 -15.58 -22.17 12.21
C VAL A 226 -14.32 -23.00 12.00
N GLY A 227 -13.39 -22.97 12.94
CA GLY A 227 -12.19 -23.80 12.83
C GLY A 227 -11.29 -23.67 14.06
N VAL A 228 -10.22 -24.47 14.05
CA VAL A 228 -9.23 -24.49 15.13
C VAL A 228 -8.15 -23.41 14.92
N THR A 229 -7.30 -23.26 15.90
CA THR A 229 -6.20 -22.28 15.90
C THR A 229 -5.19 -22.56 14.77
N ASN A 230 -4.65 -21.50 14.17
CA ASN A 230 -3.61 -21.54 13.13
C ASN A 230 -4.00 -22.33 11.86
N GLU A 231 -5.23 -22.19 11.42
CA GLU A 231 -5.70 -22.69 10.12
C GLU A 231 -6.16 -21.56 9.21
N CYS A 232 -6.06 -21.80 7.90
CA CYS A 232 -6.74 -20.95 6.92
C CYS A 232 -8.23 -21.19 6.95
N LYS A 233 -9.02 -20.14 7.12
CA LYS A 233 -10.48 -20.17 7.23
C LYS A 233 -11.11 -19.12 6.34
N ALA A 234 -12.38 -19.36 5.99
CA ALA A 234 -13.14 -18.36 5.26
C ALA A 234 -13.37 -17.11 6.14
N ALA A 235 -12.91 -15.98 5.63
CA ALA A 235 -13.11 -14.66 6.21
C ALA A 235 -13.71 -13.73 5.17
N ASN A 236 -14.62 -12.85 5.56
CA ASN A 236 -15.11 -11.77 4.72
C ASN A 236 -14.28 -10.52 4.99
N LEU A 237 -13.46 -10.12 4.01
CA LEU A 237 -12.62 -8.94 4.11
C LEU A 237 -13.42 -7.67 3.79
N THR A 238 -13.12 -6.59 4.52
CA THR A 238 -13.80 -5.28 4.38
C THR A 238 -12.82 -4.11 4.32
N LEU A 239 -11.68 -4.31 3.66
CA LEU A 239 -10.65 -3.27 3.50
C LEU A 239 -10.94 -2.31 2.34
N ASP A 240 -11.76 -2.74 1.36
CA ASP A 240 -12.24 -1.95 0.21
C ASP A 240 -13.76 -2.01 0.07
#